data_3d45d566fe015c33a9ec9232900d164b
#
_entry.id   3d45d566fe015c33a9ec9232900d164b
#
_cell.length_a   1.000
_cell.length_b   1.000
_cell.length_c   1.000
_cell.angle_alpha   90.00
_cell.angle_beta   90.00
_cell.angle_gamma   90.00
#
_symmetry.space_group_name_H-M   'P 1'
#
loop_
_entity.id
_entity.type
_entity.pdbx_description
1 polymer ?
#
loop_
_entity_poly.entity_id
_entity_poly.type
_entity_poly.pdbx_seq_one_letter_code
_entity_poly.pdbx_strand_id
1 'polypeptide(L)'
;MPLQIVRNDITKMNVDAIVNAANESLLGGGGVDGCIHRAAGPELLVECETLHGCKTGSAKITKGYKLPCKYVIHAVGPRWYDGRHGERELLISCYQTSLMLAKKYGCESVAFPLISSGIFGYPKDQALKVAIDTISSFLLENEMTVYIVIFDRKAYQISGKLFADIASYIDNRYVDEHSDSRSERLRRMNAFRMDEPMPCESSVCDEAIEKLTAPMAVNSKKAATLDDVLGQIDESFFEMLLRKIDERGMTDAQCYKKANIDRKLFSKIRSDKTYKPSKPTVIAFSIALELPLAEMKDMLMKAGFALSHSNKFDIIVEYFVKHGNYNVFEINEALFAFDQSLLGA
;
A
#
# COMPACT_ATOMS: atom_id res chain seq x y z
N MET A 1 4.34 7.40 -6.87
CA MET A 1 4.68 6.10 -6.24
C MET A 1 5.64 5.37 -7.16
N PRO A 2 6.79 4.89 -6.64
CA PRO A 2 7.73 4.17 -7.49
C PRO A 2 7.24 2.79 -7.95
N LEU A 3 6.45 2.03 -7.14
CA LEU A 3 5.84 0.78 -7.58
C LEU A 3 4.32 0.81 -7.36
N GLN A 4 3.56 0.48 -8.40
CA GLN A 4 2.09 0.43 -8.37
C GLN A 4 1.59 -0.88 -8.98
N ILE A 5 0.59 -1.49 -8.35
CA ILE A 5 -0.16 -2.60 -8.94
C ILE A 5 -1.46 -2.01 -9.48
N VAL A 6 -1.71 -2.17 -10.79
CA VAL A 6 -2.85 -1.57 -11.46
C VAL A 6 -3.62 -2.61 -12.27
N ARG A 7 -4.94 -2.45 -12.31
CA ARG A 7 -5.78 -3.25 -13.19
C ARG A 7 -6.06 -2.46 -14.47
N ASN A 8 -5.37 -2.83 -15.56
CA ASN A 8 -5.48 -2.13 -16.83
C ASN A 8 -5.11 -3.05 -18.01
N ASP A 9 -5.27 -2.53 -19.21
CA ASP A 9 -4.72 -3.08 -20.44
C ASP A 9 -3.34 -2.45 -20.68
N ILE A 10 -2.29 -3.27 -20.66
CA ILE A 10 -0.90 -2.80 -20.81
C ILE A 10 -0.67 -2.07 -22.13
N THR A 11 -1.42 -2.41 -23.18
CA THR A 11 -1.30 -1.77 -24.51
C THR A 11 -1.84 -0.33 -24.53
N LYS A 12 -2.56 0.07 -23.48
CA LYS A 12 -3.13 1.43 -23.31
C LYS A 12 -2.41 2.27 -22.27
N MET A 13 -1.35 1.73 -21.66
CA MET A 13 -0.59 2.43 -20.64
C MET A 13 0.27 3.54 -21.27
N ASN A 14 0.06 4.76 -20.78
CA ASN A 14 0.88 5.91 -21.17
C ASN A 14 2.12 5.98 -20.28
N VAL A 15 3.15 5.24 -20.67
CA VAL A 15 4.44 5.11 -19.96
C VAL A 15 5.58 5.16 -20.99
N ASP A 16 6.83 5.34 -20.54
CA ASP A 16 7.96 5.35 -21.47
C ASP A 16 8.22 3.99 -22.10
N ALA A 17 8.09 2.91 -21.32
CA ALA A 17 8.23 1.56 -21.85
C ALA A 17 7.17 0.61 -21.27
N ILE A 18 6.71 -0.32 -22.11
CA ILE A 18 5.96 -1.50 -21.64
C ILE A 18 6.82 -2.74 -21.81
N VAL A 19 6.63 -3.72 -20.92
CA VAL A 19 7.30 -5.01 -21.02
C VAL A 19 6.37 -6.03 -21.65
N ASN A 20 6.89 -6.74 -22.64
CA ASN A 20 6.22 -7.84 -23.29
C ASN A 20 6.71 -9.18 -22.70
N ALA A 21 5.80 -10.04 -22.27
CA ALA A 21 6.11 -11.42 -21.90
C ALA A 21 6.24 -12.27 -23.16
N ALA A 22 7.42 -12.18 -23.77
CA ALA A 22 7.73 -12.78 -25.08
C ALA A 22 8.20 -14.24 -24.96
N ASN A 23 8.22 -14.93 -26.09
CA ASN A 23 8.92 -16.20 -26.26
C ASN A 23 10.35 -15.99 -26.81
N GLU A 24 11.17 -17.04 -26.86
CA GLU A 24 12.57 -16.95 -27.28
C GLU A 24 12.76 -16.49 -28.72
N SER A 25 11.78 -16.72 -29.60
CA SER A 25 11.88 -16.25 -31.01
C SER A 25 11.64 -14.75 -31.15
N LEU A 26 10.91 -14.11 -30.24
CA LEU A 26 10.41 -12.73 -30.27
C LEU A 26 9.44 -12.45 -31.46
N LEU A 27 8.95 -13.46 -32.13
CA LEU A 27 8.14 -13.31 -33.37
C LEU A 27 6.63 -13.30 -33.08
N GLY A 28 6.25 -12.91 -31.88
CA GLY A 28 4.87 -12.89 -31.43
C GLY A 28 4.38 -14.26 -30.95
N GLY A 29 3.19 -14.27 -30.40
CA GLY A 29 2.56 -15.46 -29.80
C GLY A 29 1.15 -15.20 -29.34
N GLY A 30 0.74 -15.93 -28.29
CA GLY A 30 -0.56 -15.78 -27.64
C GLY A 30 -0.52 -14.87 -26.42
N GLY A 31 -1.69 -14.63 -25.81
CA GLY A 31 -1.80 -13.83 -24.60
C GLY A 31 -1.38 -12.37 -24.78
N VAL A 32 -0.67 -11.82 -23.80
CA VAL A 32 -0.22 -10.41 -23.82
C VAL A 32 0.71 -10.11 -24.98
N ASP A 33 1.59 -11.05 -25.36
CA ASP A 33 2.51 -10.93 -26.51
C ASP A 33 1.74 -10.65 -27.80
N GLY A 34 0.74 -11.47 -28.11
CA GLY A 34 -0.10 -11.26 -29.30
C GLY A 34 -0.91 -9.96 -29.24
N CYS A 35 -1.34 -9.51 -28.06
CA CYS A 35 -2.04 -8.22 -27.88
C CYS A 35 -1.11 -7.04 -28.18
N ILE A 36 0.12 -7.09 -27.69
CA ILE A 36 1.14 -6.05 -27.91
C ILE A 36 1.51 -5.98 -29.40
N HIS A 37 1.79 -7.11 -30.05
CA HIS A 37 2.11 -7.14 -31.48
C HIS A 37 0.98 -6.59 -32.36
N ARG A 38 -0.28 -6.94 -32.08
CA ARG A 38 -1.45 -6.39 -32.78
C ARG A 38 -1.61 -4.89 -32.59
N ALA A 39 -1.42 -4.40 -31.36
CA ALA A 39 -1.58 -2.99 -31.02
C ALA A 39 -0.44 -2.12 -31.57
N ALA A 40 0.80 -2.63 -31.60
CA ALA A 40 1.97 -1.96 -32.11
C ALA A 40 1.98 -1.85 -33.66
N GLY A 41 1.35 -2.81 -34.32
CA GLY A 41 1.40 -2.91 -35.81
C GLY A 41 2.52 -3.80 -36.31
N PRO A 42 2.55 -4.03 -37.67
CA PRO A 42 3.47 -4.98 -38.28
C PRO A 42 4.95 -4.58 -38.17
N GLU A 43 5.22 -3.30 -38.01
CA GLU A 43 6.59 -2.78 -37.93
C GLU A 43 7.34 -3.33 -36.68
N LEU A 44 6.61 -3.63 -35.60
CA LEU A 44 7.20 -4.24 -34.41
C LEU A 44 7.77 -5.63 -34.71
N LEU A 45 7.05 -6.43 -35.50
CA LEU A 45 7.51 -7.76 -35.89
C LEU A 45 8.78 -7.69 -36.75
N VAL A 46 8.82 -6.76 -37.73
CA VAL A 46 10.01 -6.54 -38.56
C VAL A 46 11.23 -6.16 -37.72
N GLU A 47 11.09 -5.29 -36.74
CA GLU A 47 12.20 -4.97 -35.82
C GLU A 47 12.58 -6.19 -34.96
N CYS A 48 11.63 -6.97 -34.45
CA CYS A 48 11.90 -8.17 -33.68
C CYS A 48 12.69 -9.22 -34.47
N GLU A 49 12.44 -9.39 -35.76
CA GLU A 49 13.20 -10.29 -36.65
C GLU A 49 14.69 -9.94 -36.68
N THR A 50 15.05 -8.65 -36.67
CA THR A 50 16.44 -8.18 -36.60
C THR A 50 17.14 -8.49 -35.29
N LEU A 51 16.41 -8.79 -34.24
CA LEU A 51 16.98 -9.11 -32.93
C LEU A 51 17.49 -10.56 -32.85
N HIS A 52 17.11 -11.44 -33.78
CA HIS A 52 17.50 -12.85 -33.79
C HIS A 52 17.23 -13.61 -32.51
N GLY A 53 16.03 -13.42 -31.93
CA GLY A 53 15.58 -14.08 -30.70
C GLY A 53 16.21 -13.53 -29.40
N CYS A 54 15.83 -14.12 -28.29
CA CYS A 54 16.32 -13.75 -26.95
C CYS A 54 16.31 -14.99 -26.03
N LYS A 55 17.36 -15.17 -25.22
CA LYS A 55 17.46 -16.30 -24.29
C LYS A 55 16.50 -16.12 -23.11
N THR A 56 15.98 -17.23 -22.59
CA THR A 56 15.23 -17.26 -21.32
C THR A 56 16.05 -16.61 -20.20
N GLY A 57 15.43 -15.79 -19.38
CA GLY A 57 16.08 -15.00 -18.32
C GLY A 57 16.64 -13.65 -18.80
N SER A 58 16.49 -13.30 -20.08
CA SER A 58 17.00 -12.07 -20.68
C SER A 58 15.87 -11.23 -21.30
N ALA A 59 16.21 -10.00 -21.72
CA ALA A 59 15.30 -9.12 -22.43
C ALA A 59 16.00 -8.35 -23.54
N LYS A 60 15.24 -7.92 -24.56
CA LYS A 60 15.66 -7.03 -25.66
C LYS A 60 14.65 -5.90 -25.81
N ILE A 61 15.05 -4.79 -26.44
CA ILE A 61 14.22 -3.59 -26.54
C ILE A 61 14.01 -3.23 -28.01
N THR A 62 12.81 -2.75 -28.33
CA THR A 62 12.38 -2.20 -29.62
C THR A 62 11.65 -0.88 -29.42
N LYS A 63 11.31 -0.22 -30.52
CA LYS A 63 10.40 0.94 -30.50
C LYS A 63 8.96 0.51 -30.20
N GLY A 64 8.13 1.45 -29.70
CA GLY A 64 6.71 1.21 -29.36
C GLY A 64 5.75 1.28 -30.56
N TYR A 65 6.17 1.89 -31.66
CA TYR A 65 5.39 2.10 -32.89
C TYR A 65 4.03 2.76 -32.65
N LYS A 66 2.89 2.04 -32.86
CA LYS A 66 1.53 2.56 -32.65
C LYS A 66 1.06 2.52 -31.21
N LEU A 67 1.87 1.97 -30.31
CA LEU A 67 1.58 1.96 -28.87
C LEU A 67 1.80 3.36 -28.25
N PRO A 68 1.10 3.69 -27.14
CA PRO A 68 1.27 4.97 -26.44
C PRO A 68 2.55 4.99 -25.57
N CYS A 69 3.57 4.21 -25.89
CA CYS A 69 4.86 4.15 -25.23
C CYS A 69 6.00 4.33 -26.23
N LYS A 70 7.16 4.75 -25.76
CA LYS A 70 8.35 4.93 -26.62
C LYS A 70 8.98 3.59 -26.99
N TYR A 71 8.99 2.65 -26.06
CA TYR A 71 9.69 1.38 -26.18
C TYR A 71 8.84 0.18 -25.75
N VAL A 72 9.14 -0.98 -26.36
CA VAL A 72 8.70 -2.30 -25.89
C VAL A 72 9.93 -3.10 -25.48
N ILE A 73 9.95 -3.60 -24.26
CA ILE A 73 11.00 -4.46 -23.72
C ILE A 73 10.48 -5.90 -23.76
N HIS A 74 11.04 -6.71 -24.62
CA HIS A 74 10.66 -8.12 -24.83
C HIS A 74 11.43 -8.98 -23.83
N ALA A 75 10.80 -9.37 -22.73
CA ALA A 75 11.36 -10.20 -21.68
C ALA A 75 10.95 -11.67 -21.88
N VAL A 76 11.91 -12.58 -21.88
CA VAL A 76 11.67 -14.01 -22.06
C VAL A 76 11.75 -14.71 -20.70
N GLY A 77 10.60 -14.91 -20.08
CA GLY A 77 10.49 -15.59 -18.81
C GLY A 77 10.58 -17.11 -18.92
N PRO A 78 10.87 -17.82 -17.82
CA PRO A 78 10.95 -19.29 -17.81
C PRO A 78 9.57 -19.92 -17.94
N ARG A 79 9.53 -21.14 -18.48
CA ARG A 79 8.39 -22.05 -18.30
C ARG A 79 8.47 -22.68 -16.91
N TRP A 80 7.36 -22.81 -16.27
CA TRP A 80 7.27 -23.49 -14.98
C TRP A 80 7.22 -25.00 -15.16
N TYR A 81 8.03 -25.70 -14.42
CA TYR A 81 7.98 -27.15 -14.29
C TYR A 81 7.62 -27.55 -12.86
N ASP A 82 8.47 -27.29 -11.90
CA ASP A 82 8.27 -27.66 -10.49
C ASP A 82 8.97 -26.71 -9.49
N GLY A 83 9.64 -25.67 -9.99
CA GLY A 83 10.37 -24.68 -9.18
C GLY A 83 11.78 -25.13 -8.76
N ARG A 84 12.30 -26.21 -9.33
CA ARG A 84 13.63 -26.78 -8.99
C ARG A 84 14.66 -26.66 -10.11
N HIS A 85 14.28 -26.07 -11.23
CA HIS A 85 15.12 -25.95 -12.43
C HIS A 85 15.66 -24.52 -12.64
N GLY A 86 15.74 -23.72 -11.57
CA GLY A 86 16.24 -22.36 -11.65
C GLY A 86 15.22 -21.35 -12.21
N GLU A 87 13.93 -21.72 -12.24
CA GLU A 87 12.88 -20.87 -12.79
C GLU A 87 12.78 -19.54 -12.04
N ARG A 88 13.00 -19.57 -10.72
CA ARG A 88 12.96 -18.35 -9.87
C ARG A 88 14.08 -17.40 -10.26
N GLU A 89 15.29 -17.87 -10.40
CA GLU A 89 16.49 -17.10 -10.78
C GLU A 89 16.36 -16.54 -12.18
N LEU A 90 15.83 -17.32 -13.12
CA LEU A 90 15.55 -16.88 -14.48
C LEU A 90 14.47 -15.80 -14.51
N LEU A 91 13.43 -15.91 -13.71
CA LEU A 91 12.38 -14.90 -13.61
C LEU A 91 12.92 -13.59 -12.99
N ILE A 92 13.72 -13.67 -11.93
CA ILE A 92 14.42 -12.52 -11.35
C ILE A 92 15.27 -11.83 -12.43
N SER A 93 16.06 -12.59 -13.16
CA SER A 93 16.93 -12.09 -14.23
C SER A 93 16.14 -11.35 -15.32
N CYS A 94 14.93 -11.83 -15.69
CA CYS A 94 14.05 -11.13 -16.63
C CYS A 94 13.66 -9.74 -16.15
N TYR A 95 13.21 -9.63 -14.89
CA TYR A 95 12.85 -8.34 -14.32
C TYR A 95 14.05 -7.41 -14.22
N GLN A 96 15.19 -7.89 -13.72
CA GLN A 96 16.43 -7.09 -13.61
C GLN A 96 16.91 -6.59 -14.97
N THR A 97 17.00 -7.47 -15.98
CA THR A 97 17.44 -7.11 -17.34
C THR A 97 16.50 -6.08 -17.94
N SER A 98 15.20 -6.24 -17.79
CA SER A 98 14.20 -5.29 -18.28
C SER A 98 14.33 -3.91 -17.63
N LEU A 99 14.50 -3.86 -16.32
CA LEU A 99 14.69 -2.61 -15.55
C LEU A 99 16.01 -1.92 -15.94
N MET A 100 17.08 -2.69 -16.13
CA MET A 100 18.37 -2.15 -16.57
C MET A 100 18.31 -1.61 -17.99
N LEU A 101 17.57 -2.26 -18.92
CA LEU A 101 17.31 -1.73 -20.24
C LEU A 101 16.51 -0.42 -20.18
N ALA A 102 15.42 -0.38 -19.42
CA ALA A 102 14.64 0.82 -19.22
C ALA A 102 15.50 1.98 -18.71
N LYS A 103 16.32 1.75 -17.68
CA LYS A 103 17.27 2.73 -17.14
C LYS A 103 18.26 3.20 -18.21
N LYS A 104 18.85 2.27 -18.98
CA LYS A 104 19.81 2.57 -20.06
C LYS A 104 19.21 3.48 -21.15
N TYR A 105 17.92 3.30 -21.44
CA TYR A 105 17.19 4.09 -22.44
C TYR A 105 16.51 5.34 -21.87
N GLY A 106 16.80 5.70 -20.60
CA GLY A 106 16.30 6.91 -19.96
C GLY A 106 14.80 6.89 -19.68
N CYS A 107 14.20 5.71 -19.49
CA CYS A 107 12.78 5.61 -19.13
C CYS A 107 12.57 6.04 -17.67
N GLU A 108 11.61 6.92 -17.44
CA GLU A 108 11.16 7.34 -16.10
C GLU A 108 9.99 6.47 -15.62
N SER A 109 9.31 5.77 -16.55
CA SER A 109 8.15 4.92 -16.25
C SER A 109 8.14 3.64 -17.08
N VAL A 110 7.82 2.51 -16.43
CA VAL A 110 7.77 1.18 -17.06
C VAL A 110 6.57 0.39 -16.56
N ALA A 111 5.85 -0.28 -17.47
CA ALA A 111 4.75 -1.16 -17.12
C ALA A 111 5.09 -2.63 -17.44
N PHE A 112 4.95 -3.50 -16.46
CA PHE A 112 5.18 -4.94 -16.54
C PHE A 112 3.88 -5.72 -16.51
N PRO A 113 3.71 -6.74 -17.35
CA PRO A 113 2.74 -7.79 -17.09
C PRO A 113 3.30 -8.73 -16.02
N LEU A 114 2.48 -9.63 -15.51
CA LEU A 114 2.98 -10.71 -14.65
C LEU A 114 3.66 -11.78 -15.52
N ILE A 115 4.98 -11.65 -15.66
CA ILE A 115 5.81 -12.50 -16.57
C ILE A 115 5.66 -13.97 -16.17
N SER A 116 5.60 -14.87 -17.17
CA SER A 116 5.48 -16.33 -17.05
C SER A 116 4.18 -16.86 -16.42
N SER A 117 3.30 -16.02 -15.87
CA SER A 117 2.09 -16.47 -15.14
C SER A 117 0.92 -16.91 -16.02
N GLY A 118 1.03 -16.75 -17.32
CA GLY A 118 0.04 -17.16 -18.33
C GLY A 118 0.32 -18.57 -18.88
N ILE A 119 0.57 -18.67 -20.18
CA ILE A 119 0.81 -19.94 -20.91
C ILE A 119 2.02 -20.70 -20.35
N PHE A 120 3.01 -20.02 -19.79
CA PHE A 120 4.20 -20.63 -19.21
C PHE A 120 3.95 -21.26 -17.81
N GLY A 121 2.77 -21.07 -17.23
CA GLY A 121 2.28 -21.80 -16.08
C GLY A 121 2.92 -21.50 -14.73
N TYR A 122 3.73 -20.43 -14.63
CA TYR A 122 4.33 -20.04 -13.34
C TYR A 122 3.22 -19.70 -12.34
N PRO A 123 3.25 -20.24 -11.09
CA PRO A 123 2.24 -19.95 -10.08
C PRO A 123 2.16 -18.42 -9.85
N LYS A 124 0.94 -17.88 -9.94
CA LYS A 124 0.73 -16.43 -10.00
C LYS A 124 1.18 -15.70 -8.74
N ASP A 125 0.92 -16.29 -7.57
CA ASP A 125 1.36 -15.79 -6.26
C ASP A 125 2.88 -15.71 -6.16
N GLN A 126 3.57 -16.77 -6.58
CA GLN A 126 5.03 -16.82 -6.59
C GLN A 126 5.62 -15.86 -7.63
N ALA A 127 5.02 -15.77 -8.83
CA ALA A 127 5.44 -14.83 -9.86
C ALA A 127 5.30 -13.38 -9.40
N LEU A 128 4.20 -13.04 -8.74
CA LEU A 128 3.96 -11.71 -8.19
C LEU A 128 4.96 -11.37 -7.08
N LYS A 129 5.22 -12.32 -6.18
CA LYS A 129 6.23 -12.13 -5.14
C LYS A 129 7.62 -11.86 -5.73
N VAL A 130 8.05 -12.64 -6.72
CA VAL A 130 9.34 -12.42 -7.41
C VAL A 130 9.37 -11.05 -8.09
N ALA A 131 8.28 -10.65 -8.76
CA ALA A 131 8.18 -9.33 -9.40
C ALA A 131 8.34 -8.20 -8.38
N ILE A 132 7.57 -8.24 -7.29
CA ILE A 132 7.59 -7.23 -6.22
C ILE A 132 8.98 -7.15 -5.59
N ASP A 133 9.54 -8.26 -5.14
CA ASP A 133 10.86 -8.32 -4.47
C ASP A 133 11.96 -7.75 -5.37
N THR A 134 11.96 -8.13 -6.66
CA THR A 134 13.00 -7.70 -7.61
C THR A 134 12.87 -6.23 -7.97
N ILE A 135 11.66 -5.76 -8.28
CA ILE A 135 11.40 -4.37 -8.64
C ILE A 135 11.67 -3.46 -7.43
N SER A 136 11.24 -3.85 -6.23
CA SER A 136 11.46 -3.07 -5.01
C SER A 136 12.94 -2.92 -4.71
N SER A 137 13.71 -3.99 -4.82
CA SER A 137 15.17 -3.95 -4.64
C SER A 137 15.84 -2.99 -5.63
N PHE A 138 15.42 -3.00 -6.90
CA PHE A 138 15.92 -2.06 -7.91
C PHE A 138 15.55 -0.60 -7.56
N LEU A 139 14.33 -0.35 -7.11
CA LEU A 139 13.84 0.99 -6.81
C LEU A 139 14.46 1.60 -5.54
N LEU A 140 15.03 0.79 -4.64
CA LEU A 140 15.82 1.31 -3.50
C LEU A 140 17.03 2.13 -4.00
N GLU A 141 17.61 1.75 -5.12
CA GLU A 141 18.82 2.39 -5.67
C GLU A 141 18.52 3.34 -6.85
N ASN A 142 17.36 3.22 -7.48
CA ASN A 142 17.01 3.93 -8.71
C ASN A 142 15.72 4.72 -8.57
N GLU A 143 15.61 5.81 -9.31
CA GLU A 143 14.38 6.63 -9.42
C GLU A 143 13.66 6.26 -10.71
N MET A 144 12.54 5.54 -10.59
CA MET A 144 11.68 5.11 -11.70
C MET A 144 10.29 4.82 -11.19
N THR A 145 9.27 5.07 -11.98
CA THR A 145 7.90 4.61 -11.68
C THR A 145 7.64 3.29 -12.40
N VAL A 146 7.32 2.25 -11.64
CA VAL A 146 7.06 0.92 -12.19
C VAL A 146 5.63 0.50 -11.91
N TYR A 147 4.95 0.00 -12.94
CA TYR A 147 3.60 -0.54 -12.86
C TYR A 147 3.63 -2.05 -13.05
N ILE A 148 2.98 -2.82 -12.16
CA ILE A 148 2.61 -4.21 -12.42
C ILE A 148 1.17 -4.20 -12.89
N VAL A 149 0.94 -4.57 -14.16
CA VAL A 149 -0.37 -4.50 -14.80
C VAL A 149 -1.03 -5.87 -14.77
N ILE A 150 -2.19 -5.95 -14.12
CA ILE A 150 -2.98 -7.16 -14.02
C ILE A 150 -4.28 -6.96 -14.81
N PHE A 151 -4.49 -7.81 -15.83
CA PHE A 151 -5.67 -7.71 -16.69
C PHE A 151 -6.90 -8.40 -16.06
N ASP A 152 -6.72 -9.60 -15.49
CA ASP A 152 -7.81 -10.42 -14.96
C ASP A 152 -7.77 -10.47 -13.42
N ARG A 153 -8.93 -10.22 -12.78
CA ARG A 153 -9.09 -10.33 -11.33
C ARG A 153 -8.75 -11.73 -10.79
N LYS A 154 -9.05 -12.79 -11.57
CA LYS A 154 -8.70 -14.17 -11.21
C LYS A 154 -7.19 -14.46 -11.31
N ALA A 155 -6.44 -13.61 -12.00
CA ALA A 155 -4.99 -13.70 -12.07
C ALA A 155 -4.30 -13.28 -10.77
N TYR A 156 -5.02 -12.60 -9.89
CA TYR A 156 -4.54 -12.12 -8.61
C TYR A 156 -5.15 -12.98 -7.50
N GLN A 157 -4.45 -14.01 -7.11
CA GLN A 157 -4.76 -14.76 -5.90
C GLN A 157 -3.59 -14.57 -4.94
N ILE A 158 -3.84 -13.85 -3.84
CA ILE A 158 -2.98 -13.92 -2.65
C ILE A 158 -2.81 -15.40 -2.30
N SER A 159 -1.67 -15.76 -1.73
CA SER A 159 -1.52 -17.08 -1.08
C SER A 159 -2.81 -17.39 -0.34
N GLY A 160 -3.50 -18.47 -0.71
CA GLY A 160 -4.82 -18.81 -0.17
C GLY A 160 -4.82 -18.88 1.37
N LYS A 161 -3.66 -19.15 1.97
CA LYS A 161 -3.46 -19.12 3.42
C LYS A 161 -3.50 -17.69 3.97
N LEU A 162 -2.75 -16.75 3.38
CA LEU A 162 -2.73 -15.35 3.84
C LEU A 162 -4.12 -14.69 3.69
N PHE A 163 -4.82 -14.98 2.58
CA PHE A 163 -6.19 -14.49 2.39
C PHE A 163 -7.14 -15.05 3.45
N ALA A 164 -7.06 -16.37 3.75
CA ALA A 164 -7.87 -17.00 4.78
C ALA A 164 -7.55 -16.44 6.18
N ASP A 165 -6.28 -16.20 6.48
CA ASP A 165 -5.84 -15.63 7.76
C ASP A 165 -6.35 -14.19 7.92
N ILE A 166 -6.26 -13.36 6.87
CA ILE A 166 -6.78 -11.97 6.88
C ILE A 166 -8.31 -11.98 6.94
N ALA A 167 -8.99 -12.81 6.15
CA ALA A 167 -10.44 -12.91 6.17
C ALA A 167 -10.94 -13.35 7.55
N SER A 168 -10.34 -14.36 8.16
CA SER A 168 -10.66 -14.81 9.52
C SER A 168 -10.41 -13.72 10.56
N TYR A 169 -9.33 -12.95 10.43
CA TYR A 169 -9.05 -11.82 11.31
C TYR A 169 -10.11 -10.71 11.20
N ILE A 170 -10.56 -10.42 9.98
CA ILE A 170 -11.64 -9.45 9.73
C ILE A 170 -12.95 -9.95 10.34
N ASP A 171 -13.31 -11.23 10.11
CA ASP A 171 -14.56 -11.83 10.61
C ASP A 171 -14.57 -11.91 12.13
N ASN A 172 -13.48 -12.34 12.76
CA ASN A 172 -13.35 -12.39 14.21
C ASN A 172 -13.50 -11.00 14.84
N ARG A 173 -12.86 -9.98 14.26
CA ARG A 173 -12.98 -8.60 14.71
C ARG A 173 -14.41 -8.07 14.58
N TYR A 174 -15.07 -8.37 13.46
CA TYR A 174 -16.47 -7.99 13.26
C TYR A 174 -17.38 -8.66 14.28
N VAL A 175 -17.16 -9.96 14.58
CA VAL A 175 -17.93 -10.70 15.59
C VAL A 175 -17.66 -10.12 17.00
N ASP A 176 -16.41 -9.86 17.37
CA ASP A 176 -16.04 -9.29 18.66
C ASP A 176 -16.69 -7.92 18.92
N GLU A 177 -16.77 -7.07 17.88
CA GLU A 177 -17.40 -5.74 17.98
C GLU A 177 -18.94 -5.80 17.96
N HIS A 178 -19.52 -6.83 17.33
CA HIS A 178 -20.99 -6.97 17.22
C HIS A 178 -21.56 -8.02 18.17
N SER A 179 -20.71 -8.69 18.97
CA SER A 179 -21.09 -9.66 19.98
C SER A 179 -21.56 -9.05 21.31
N ASP A 180 -21.70 -7.72 21.37
CA ASP A 180 -22.40 -7.07 22.47
C ASP A 180 -23.77 -7.76 22.63
N SER A 181 -23.89 -8.57 23.66
CA SER A 181 -25.11 -9.31 23.93
C SER A 181 -26.27 -8.32 24.00
N ARG A 182 -27.44 -8.72 23.53
CA ARG A 182 -28.67 -7.90 23.59
C ARG A 182 -28.90 -7.33 25.01
N SER A 183 -28.40 -8.00 26.03
CA SER A 183 -28.39 -7.57 27.43
C SER A 183 -27.43 -6.43 27.73
N GLU A 184 -26.27 -6.36 27.09
CA GLU A 184 -25.32 -5.27 27.26
C GLU A 184 -25.73 -4.01 26.50
N ARG A 185 -26.30 -4.15 25.30
CA ARG A 185 -26.95 -3.03 24.57
C ARG A 185 -28.08 -2.42 25.38
N LEU A 186 -28.93 -3.25 25.99
CA LEU A 186 -30.00 -2.79 26.88
C LEU A 186 -29.49 -2.10 28.14
N ARG A 187 -28.37 -2.58 28.73
CA ARG A 187 -27.73 -1.91 29.89
C ARG A 187 -27.15 -0.56 29.50
N ARG A 188 -26.50 -0.43 28.37
CA ARG A 188 -25.98 0.86 27.87
C ARG A 188 -27.12 1.82 27.54
N MET A 189 -28.18 1.37 26.86
CA MET A 189 -29.36 2.19 26.59
C MET A 189 -30.07 2.64 27.88
N ASN A 190 -30.16 1.79 28.87
CA ASN A 190 -30.76 2.15 30.17
C ASN A 190 -29.86 3.07 30.99
N ALA A 191 -28.54 2.97 30.92
CA ALA A 191 -27.59 3.92 31.51
C ALA A 191 -27.74 5.31 30.92
N PHE A 192 -27.89 5.44 29.58
CA PHE A 192 -28.17 6.72 28.94
C PHE A 192 -29.55 7.30 29.24
N ARG A 193 -30.54 6.47 29.62
CA ARG A 193 -31.88 6.94 30.01
C ARG A 193 -31.96 7.40 31.47
N MET A 194 -30.97 7.10 32.30
CA MET A 194 -30.92 7.55 33.70
C MET A 194 -30.35 8.97 33.84
N ASP A 195 -29.84 9.59 32.79
CA ASP A 195 -29.36 10.98 32.82
C ASP A 195 -30.42 12.02 32.34
N GLU A 196 -31.66 11.63 32.07
CA GLU A 196 -32.75 12.61 31.93
C GLU A 196 -33.34 12.95 33.28
N PRO A 197 -33.39 14.25 33.68
CA PRO A 197 -33.97 14.65 34.96
C PRO A 197 -35.48 14.35 34.98
N MET A 198 -35.91 13.50 35.92
CA MET A 198 -37.33 13.29 36.21
C MET A 198 -37.98 14.60 36.57
N PRO A 199 -39.19 14.92 36.10
CA PRO A 199 -39.93 16.08 36.54
C PRO A 199 -40.25 15.95 38.02
N CYS A 200 -39.78 16.92 38.80
CA CYS A 200 -40.01 17.02 40.21
C CYS A 200 -41.49 17.39 40.45
N GLU A 201 -42.31 16.48 40.94
CA GLU A 201 -43.60 16.85 41.54
C GLU A 201 -43.33 17.58 42.87
N SER A 202 -43.75 18.84 42.90
CA SER A 202 -43.66 19.74 44.03
C SER A 202 -44.61 19.30 45.13
N SER A 203 -44.09 18.68 46.18
CA SER A 203 -44.59 18.85 47.56
C SER A 203 -43.83 17.89 48.49
N VAL A 204 -43.21 18.45 49.52
CA VAL A 204 -42.47 17.84 50.64
C VAL A 204 -40.94 17.95 50.55
N CYS A 205 -40.40 19.13 50.67
CA CYS A 205 -38.95 19.32 50.97
C CYS A 205 -38.64 20.67 51.60
N ASP A 206 -39.41 21.15 52.57
CA ASP A 206 -39.09 22.40 53.29
C ASP A 206 -38.33 22.20 54.61
N GLU A 207 -37.94 21.00 55.02
CA GLU A 207 -37.28 20.79 56.33
C GLU A 207 -35.84 20.21 56.26
N ALA A 208 -35.20 20.07 55.10
CA ALA A 208 -33.87 19.46 54.98
C ALA A 208 -32.73 20.39 54.52
N ILE A 209 -32.99 21.71 54.35
CA ILE A 209 -32.01 22.64 53.73
C ILE A 209 -31.11 23.34 54.80
N GLU A 210 -31.40 23.22 56.09
CA GLU A 210 -30.67 23.99 57.10
C GLU A 210 -29.41 23.32 57.71
N LYS A 211 -28.96 22.13 57.23
CA LYS A 211 -27.80 21.41 57.81
C LYS A 211 -26.65 21.11 56.85
N LEU A 212 -26.58 21.72 55.66
CA LEU A 212 -25.51 21.45 54.68
C LEU A 212 -24.81 22.72 54.15
N THR A 213 -24.64 23.73 55.02
CA THR A 213 -23.77 24.87 54.71
C THR A 213 -22.49 24.81 55.53
N ALA A 214 -21.63 23.83 55.26
CA ALA A 214 -20.21 23.96 55.55
C ALA A 214 -19.49 24.30 54.21
N PRO A 215 -18.64 25.33 54.17
CA PRO A 215 -17.95 25.68 52.92
C PRO A 215 -16.92 24.60 52.64
N MET A 216 -17.21 23.70 51.70
CA MET A 216 -16.15 22.92 51.05
C MET A 216 -15.22 23.88 50.32
N ALA A 217 -13.97 23.94 50.77
CA ALA A 217 -12.91 24.65 50.06
C ALA A 217 -12.81 24.08 48.61
N VAL A 218 -13.43 24.74 47.68
CA VAL A 218 -13.25 24.50 46.26
C VAL A 218 -11.81 24.91 45.96
N ASN A 219 -10.93 23.91 45.88
CA ASN A 219 -9.61 24.09 45.28
C ASN A 219 -9.85 24.48 43.80
N SER A 220 -9.98 25.78 43.54
CA SER A 220 -10.06 26.33 42.22
C SER A 220 -8.68 26.12 41.56
N LYS A 221 -8.47 24.94 40.97
CA LYS A 221 -7.50 24.86 39.88
C LYS A 221 -7.94 25.94 38.89
N LYS A 222 -7.15 27.00 38.73
CA LYS A 222 -7.34 28.01 37.67
C LYS A 222 -7.64 27.22 36.37
N ALA A 223 -8.80 27.43 35.80
CA ALA A 223 -9.10 26.92 34.48
C ALA A 223 -8.01 27.45 33.54
N ALA A 224 -7.26 26.55 32.88
CA ALA A 224 -6.24 26.95 31.96
C ALA A 224 -6.90 27.86 30.90
N THR A 225 -6.28 28.98 30.62
CA THR A 225 -6.77 29.88 29.58
C THR A 225 -6.59 29.21 28.21
N LEU A 226 -7.32 29.64 27.20
CA LEU A 226 -7.15 29.13 25.83
C LEU A 226 -5.71 29.29 25.35
N ASP A 227 -5.03 30.36 25.74
CA ASP A 227 -3.63 30.61 25.41
C ASP A 227 -2.70 29.63 26.11
N ASP A 228 -2.99 29.22 27.36
CA ASP A 228 -2.24 28.19 28.06
C ASP A 228 -2.38 26.81 27.39
N VAL A 229 -3.55 26.50 26.85
CA VAL A 229 -3.81 25.26 26.10
C VAL A 229 -3.16 25.30 24.72
N LEU A 230 -3.22 26.42 24.02
CA LEU A 230 -2.56 26.63 22.72
C LEU A 230 -1.03 26.64 22.83
N GLY A 231 -0.48 27.08 24.00
CA GLY A 231 0.96 27.02 24.29
C GLY A 231 1.49 25.59 24.54
N GLN A 232 0.59 24.59 24.71
CA GLN A 232 0.92 23.18 24.89
C GLN A 232 0.66 22.34 23.62
N ILE A 233 0.73 22.97 22.44
CA ILE A 233 0.60 22.22 21.18
C ILE A 233 1.71 21.15 21.12
N ASP A 234 1.28 19.90 20.98
CA ASP A 234 2.16 18.76 20.85
C ASP A 234 2.95 18.77 19.52
N GLU A 235 4.00 17.94 19.46
CA GLU A 235 4.81 17.70 18.26
C GLU A 235 3.91 17.43 17.04
N SER A 236 4.16 18.09 15.92
CA SER A 236 3.42 17.90 14.69
C SER A 236 3.77 16.54 14.03
N PHE A 237 2.91 16.05 13.13
CA PHE A 237 3.22 14.86 12.30
C PHE A 237 4.58 14.96 11.63
N PHE A 238 4.91 16.13 11.09
CA PHE A 238 6.16 16.35 10.37
C PHE A 238 7.38 16.23 11.29
N GLU A 239 7.34 16.86 12.45
CA GLU A 239 8.42 16.82 13.44
C GLU A 239 8.61 15.39 13.97
N MET A 240 7.52 14.67 14.28
CA MET A 240 7.58 13.26 14.64
C MET A 240 8.19 12.39 13.53
N LEU A 241 7.80 12.62 12.27
CA LEU A 241 8.33 11.86 11.13
C LEU A 241 9.85 12.03 11.02
N LEU A 242 10.37 13.26 11.05
CA LEU A 242 11.80 13.52 10.96
C LEU A 242 12.56 12.92 12.14
N ARG A 243 12.06 13.13 13.37
CA ARG A 243 12.65 12.54 14.56
C ARG A 243 12.74 11.02 14.47
N LYS A 244 11.66 10.35 13.98
CA LYS A 244 11.64 8.89 13.81
C LYS A 244 12.58 8.41 12.71
N ILE A 245 12.80 9.18 11.65
CA ILE A 245 13.81 8.89 10.61
C ILE A 245 15.20 8.91 11.24
N ASP A 246 15.52 9.97 12.02
CA ASP A 246 16.80 10.12 12.69
C ASP A 246 17.04 9.03 13.75
N GLU A 247 16.03 8.71 14.58
CA GLU A 247 16.08 7.62 15.57
C GLU A 247 16.41 6.26 14.96
N ARG A 248 15.97 6.02 13.70
CA ARG A 248 16.25 4.78 12.95
C ARG A 248 17.55 4.82 12.16
N GLY A 249 18.27 5.95 12.19
CA GLY A 249 19.50 6.14 11.42
C GLY A 249 19.29 6.03 9.90
N MET A 250 18.08 6.31 9.43
CA MET A 250 17.72 6.27 8.01
C MET A 250 17.96 7.63 7.36
N THR A 251 18.30 7.61 6.07
CA THR A 251 18.23 8.82 5.25
C THR A 251 16.79 9.06 4.78
N ASP A 252 16.46 10.32 4.46
CA ASP A 252 15.17 10.68 3.85
C ASP A 252 14.84 9.79 2.64
N ALA A 253 15.87 9.57 1.78
CA ALA A 253 15.72 8.76 0.57
C ALA A 253 15.39 7.29 0.88
N GLN A 254 16.00 6.71 1.88
CA GLN A 254 15.68 5.36 2.33
C GLN A 254 14.23 5.28 2.87
N CYS A 255 13.82 6.29 3.66
CA CYS A 255 12.48 6.33 4.24
C CYS A 255 11.39 6.42 3.17
N TYR A 256 11.42 7.43 2.27
CA TYR A 256 10.34 7.56 1.29
C TYR A 256 10.31 6.41 0.27
N LYS A 257 11.48 5.84 -0.09
CA LYS A 257 11.53 4.67 -0.97
C LYS A 257 10.96 3.42 -0.30
N LYS A 258 11.30 3.17 0.96
CA LYS A 258 10.75 2.07 1.74
C LYS A 258 9.24 2.23 1.96
N ALA A 259 8.77 3.46 2.13
CA ALA A 259 7.34 3.80 2.21
C ALA A 259 6.62 3.70 0.85
N ASN A 260 7.32 3.43 -0.24
CA ASN A 260 6.79 3.49 -1.62
C ASN A 260 6.18 4.86 -1.95
N ILE A 261 6.80 5.94 -1.48
CA ILE A 261 6.34 7.32 -1.67
C ILE A 261 7.25 8.03 -2.68
N ASP A 262 6.63 8.84 -3.55
CA ASP A 262 7.32 9.65 -4.53
C ASP A 262 8.19 10.74 -3.86
N ARG A 263 9.39 10.99 -4.41
CA ARG A 263 10.32 12.02 -3.93
C ARG A 263 9.68 13.41 -3.89
N LYS A 264 8.85 13.76 -4.88
CA LYS A 264 8.19 15.07 -4.95
C LYS A 264 7.22 15.25 -3.80
N LEU A 265 6.45 14.19 -3.47
CA LEU A 265 5.53 14.20 -2.34
C LEU A 265 6.30 14.35 -1.00
N PHE A 266 7.40 13.61 -0.83
CA PHE A 266 8.24 13.74 0.36
C PHE A 266 8.85 15.15 0.49
N SER A 267 9.37 15.71 -0.62
CA SER A 267 9.90 17.08 -0.65
C SER A 267 8.83 18.11 -0.27
N LYS A 268 7.58 17.92 -0.72
CA LYS A 268 6.45 18.78 -0.36
C LYS A 268 6.13 18.68 1.13
N ILE A 269 6.09 17.47 1.69
CA ILE A 269 5.89 17.24 3.14
C ILE A 269 7.00 17.94 3.94
N ARG A 270 8.24 17.89 3.45
CA ARG A 270 9.40 18.49 4.13
C ARG A 270 9.43 20.03 4.05
N SER A 271 9.01 20.61 2.94
CA SER A 271 9.05 22.06 2.70
C SER A 271 7.86 22.81 3.28
N ASP A 272 6.71 22.18 3.39
CA ASP A 272 5.47 22.80 3.85
C ASP A 272 5.01 22.19 5.19
N LYS A 273 5.32 22.87 6.29
CA LYS A 273 4.91 22.46 7.64
C LYS A 273 3.40 22.38 7.84
N THR A 274 2.62 23.03 6.98
CA THR A 274 1.15 23.04 7.03
C THR A 274 0.53 21.96 6.15
N TYR A 275 1.35 21.23 5.39
CA TYR A 275 0.87 20.17 4.51
C TYR A 275 0.28 19.01 5.32
N LYS A 276 -0.96 18.67 4.99
CA LYS A 276 -1.66 17.51 5.58
C LYS A 276 -1.54 16.31 4.64
N PRO A 277 -0.76 15.29 4.99
CA PRO A 277 -0.67 14.07 4.20
C PRO A 277 -1.98 13.30 4.23
N SER A 278 -2.21 12.42 3.25
CA SER A 278 -3.34 11.49 3.29
C SER A 278 -3.10 10.38 4.32
N LYS A 279 -4.17 9.77 4.82
CA LYS A 279 -4.07 8.65 5.78
C LYS A 279 -3.21 7.49 5.25
N PRO A 280 -3.35 7.02 3.99
CA PRO A 280 -2.45 6.01 3.41
C PRO A 280 -0.99 6.44 3.41
N THR A 281 -0.68 7.73 3.20
CA THR A 281 0.68 8.26 3.25
C THR A 281 1.27 8.18 4.66
N VAL A 282 0.51 8.56 5.70
CA VAL A 282 0.95 8.47 7.09
C VAL A 282 1.22 7.01 7.48
N ILE A 283 0.34 6.10 7.11
CA ILE A 283 0.50 4.66 7.36
C ILE A 283 1.73 4.13 6.62
N ALA A 284 1.96 4.52 5.37
CA ALA A 284 3.12 4.09 4.59
C ALA A 284 4.45 4.50 5.27
N PHE A 285 4.54 5.70 5.83
CA PHE A 285 5.70 6.10 6.63
C PHE A 285 5.83 5.31 7.92
N SER A 286 4.72 5.07 8.62
CA SER A 286 4.72 4.26 9.85
C SER A 286 5.22 2.83 9.58
N ILE A 287 4.84 2.24 8.45
CA ILE A 287 5.31 0.92 8.01
C ILE A 287 6.79 0.97 7.64
N ALA A 288 7.24 1.98 6.87
CA ALA A 288 8.64 2.13 6.47
C ALA A 288 9.57 2.27 7.67
N LEU A 289 9.11 2.96 8.70
CA LEU A 289 9.82 3.15 9.97
C LEU A 289 9.63 1.96 10.94
N GLU A 290 8.89 0.92 10.56
CA GLU A 290 8.60 -0.25 11.39
C GLU A 290 8.08 0.13 12.79
N LEU A 291 7.14 1.07 12.84
CA LEU A 291 6.60 1.55 14.10
C LEU A 291 5.64 0.50 14.71
N PRO A 292 5.77 0.21 16.01
CA PRO A 292 4.79 -0.60 16.70
C PRO A 292 3.42 0.07 16.67
N LEU A 293 2.34 -0.70 16.84
CA LEU A 293 0.97 -0.23 16.67
C LEU A 293 0.64 1.02 17.52
N ALA A 294 1.19 1.12 18.72
CA ALA A 294 0.98 2.28 19.59
C ALA A 294 1.56 3.56 18.98
N GLU A 295 2.80 3.51 18.48
CA GLU A 295 3.46 4.66 17.85
C GLU A 295 2.84 5.01 16.50
N MET A 296 2.38 4.00 15.74
CA MET A 296 1.61 4.24 14.51
C MET A 296 0.30 4.99 14.80
N LYS A 297 -0.42 4.62 15.87
CA LYS A 297 -1.64 5.32 16.29
C LYS A 297 -1.36 6.76 16.70
N ASP A 298 -0.26 7.01 17.42
CA ASP A 298 0.18 8.36 17.78
C ASP A 298 0.52 9.19 16.54
N MET A 299 1.28 8.65 15.60
CA MET A 299 1.62 9.33 14.33
C MET A 299 0.37 9.66 13.51
N LEU A 300 -0.61 8.75 13.46
CA LEU A 300 -1.89 9.00 12.80
C LEU A 300 -2.68 10.12 13.50
N MET A 301 -2.72 10.12 14.83
CA MET A 301 -3.43 11.14 15.61
C MET A 301 -2.83 12.53 15.38
N LYS A 302 -1.50 12.66 15.32
CA LYS A 302 -0.81 13.92 14.99
C LYS A 302 -1.11 14.42 13.57
N ALA A 303 -1.45 13.51 12.64
CA ALA A 303 -1.93 13.87 11.29
C ALA A 303 -3.46 14.08 11.21
N GLY A 304 -4.18 13.92 12.32
CA GLY A 304 -5.65 14.06 12.39
C GLY A 304 -6.41 12.82 11.91
N PHE A 305 -5.80 11.63 11.99
CA PHE A 305 -6.40 10.35 11.60
C PHE A 305 -6.42 9.35 12.77
N ALA A 306 -7.23 8.30 12.62
CA ALA A 306 -7.25 7.15 13.51
C ALA A 306 -7.47 5.87 12.71
N LEU A 307 -7.05 4.72 13.24
CA LEU A 307 -7.46 3.41 12.71
C LEU A 307 -8.88 3.11 13.21
N SER A 308 -9.74 2.69 12.28
CA SER A 308 -11.12 2.32 12.56
C SER A 308 -11.35 0.83 12.30
N HIS A 309 -11.97 0.14 13.23
CA HIS A 309 -12.32 -1.28 13.05
C HIS A 309 -13.55 -1.49 12.13
N SER A 310 -14.25 -0.44 11.76
CA SER A 310 -15.33 -0.50 10.76
C SER A 310 -14.83 -0.38 9.31
N ASN A 311 -13.51 -0.24 9.11
CA ASN A 311 -12.90 -0.08 7.79
C ASN A 311 -11.93 -1.23 7.50
N LYS A 312 -12.18 -2.00 6.44
CA LYS A 312 -11.33 -3.13 6.01
C LYS A 312 -9.88 -2.74 5.78
N PHE A 313 -9.63 -1.58 5.19
CA PHE A 313 -8.28 -1.05 4.98
C PHE A 313 -7.51 -0.95 6.31
N ASP A 314 -8.13 -0.37 7.34
CA ASP A 314 -7.50 -0.18 8.64
C ASP A 314 -7.25 -1.52 9.36
N ILE A 315 -8.21 -2.44 9.28
CA ILE A 315 -8.10 -3.78 9.86
C ILE A 315 -6.95 -4.57 9.23
N ILE A 316 -6.82 -4.51 7.89
CA ILE A 316 -5.73 -5.17 7.17
C ILE A 316 -4.37 -4.61 7.61
N VAL A 317 -4.22 -3.29 7.64
CA VAL A 317 -2.98 -2.65 8.11
C VAL A 317 -2.66 -3.06 9.55
N GLU A 318 -3.64 -3.01 10.45
CA GLU A 318 -3.46 -3.41 11.84
C GLU A 318 -3.06 -4.88 11.97
N TYR A 319 -3.62 -5.77 11.14
CA TYR A 319 -3.23 -7.18 11.09
C TYR A 319 -1.74 -7.35 10.82
N PHE A 320 -1.22 -6.72 9.75
CA PHE A 320 0.19 -6.84 9.38
C PHE A 320 1.13 -6.28 10.45
N VAL A 321 0.81 -5.11 11.02
CA VAL A 321 1.62 -4.49 12.08
C VAL A 321 1.65 -5.36 13.34
N LYS A 322 0.53 -5.96 13.74
CA LYS A 322 0.47 -6.88 14.88
C LYS A 322 1.29 -8.15 14.68
N HIS A 323 1.44 -8.59 13.46
CA HIS A 323 2.27 -9.76 13.11
C HIS A 323 3.73 -9.41 12.82
N GLY A 324 4.13 -8.13 13.03
CA GLY A 324 5.50 -7.67 12.80
C GLY A 324 5.91 -7.66 11.33
N ASN A 325 4.94 -7.65 10.42
CA ASN A 325 5.20 -7.58 8.99
C ASN A 325 5.05 -6.13 8.50
N TYR A 326 6.17 -5.50 8.14
CA TYR A 326 6.26 -4.12 7.68
C TYR A 326 6.61 -4.01 6.19
N ASN A 327 6.36 -5.06 5.41
CA ASN A 327 6.55 -5.02 3.97
C ASN A 327 5.37 -4.31 3.30
N VAL A 328 5.57 -3.05 2.88
CA VAL A 328 4.53 -2.22 2.24
C VAL A 328 3.93 -2.88 0.99
N PHE A 329 4.71 -3.70 0.29
CA PHE A 329 4.27 -4.36 -0.93
C PHE A 329 3.38 -5.56 -0.63
N GLU A 330 3.68 -6.37 0.39
CA GLU A 330 2.81 -7.46 0.85
C GLU A 330 1.49 -6.91 1.41
N ILE A 331 1.55 -5.78 2.14
CA ILE A 331 0.35 -5.09 2.62
C ILE A 331 -0.48 -4.59 1.43
N ASN A 332 0.15 -3.99 0.41
CA ASN A 332 -0.53 -3.52 -0.79
C ASN A 332 -1.14 -4.69 -1.60
N GLU A 333 -0.47 -5.83 -1.63
CA GLU A 333 -1.03 -7.05 -2.20
C GLU A 333 -2.33 -7.44 -1.52
N ALA A 334 -2.34 -7.48 -0.19
CA ALA A 334 -3.54 -7.78 0.59
C ALA A 334 -4.63 -6.71 0.38
N LEU A 335 -4.27 -5.42 0.45
CA LEU A 335 -5.22 -4.33 0.23
C LEU A 335 -5.88 -4.41 -1.15
N PHE A 336 -5.10 -4.71 -2.19
CA PHE A 336 -5.61 -4.89 -3.55
C PHE A 336 -6.60 -6.05 -3.64
N ALA A 337 -6.29 -7.19 -3.00
CA ALA A 337 -7.16 -8.36 -3.02
C ALA A 337 -8.51 -8.13 -2.34
N PHE A 338 -8.55 -7.26 -1.36
CA PHE A 338 -9.79 -6.85 -0.68
C PHE A 338 -10.44 -5.60 -1.29
N ASP A 339 -10.04 -5.19 -2.51
CA ASP A 339 -10.52 -3.99 -3.22
C ASP A 339 -10.36 -2.70 -2.38
N GLN A 340 -9.26 -2.57 -1.63
CA GLN A 340 -8.95 -1.39 -0.85
C GLN A 340 -7.93 -0.49 -1.57
N SER A 341 -7.87 0.79 -1.18
CA SER A 341 -6.84 1.72 -1.64
C SER A 341 -5.44 1.25 -1.19
N LEU A 342 -4.42 1.51 -2.02
CA LEU A 342 -3.06 1.08 -1.72
C LEU A 342 -2.33 2.11 -0.84
N LEU A 343 -1.33 1.66 -0.08
CA LEU A 343 -0.42 2.51 0.67
C LEU A 343 0.55 3.22 -0.27
N GLY A 344 0.87 4.48 0.05
CA GLY A 344 1.82 5.28 -0.72
C GLY A 344 1.22 5.88 -2.00
N ALA A 345 -0.09 5.80 -2.22
CA ALA A 345 -0.79 6.37 -3.37
C ALA A 345 -1.11 7.84 -3.20
#